data_7886a29edd6914301fee08be7f2c7c4b
#
_entry.id   7886a29edd6914301fee08be7f2c7c4b
#
_cell.length_a   1.000
_cell.length_b   1.000
_cell.length_c   1.000
_cell.angle_alpha   90.00
_cell.angle_beta   90.00
_cell.angle_gamma   90.00
#
_symmetry.space_group_name_H-M   'P 1'
#
loop_
_entity.id
_entity.type
_entity.pdbx_description
1 polymer ?
#
loop_
_entity_poly.entity_id
_entity_poly.type
_entity_poly.pdbx_seq_one_letter_code
_entity_poly.pdbx_strand_id
1 'polypeptide(L)'
;MAVNSWATRVTFGDAMKTVANGQYTGFVNVLTEENPMLKDIPVMPGNGILSHEGARIDALPTPEIVDIADGWASQSVQFDKYKAVISIFRMRLDIPVDVLKLHPNRGQFRADLEDACGEGFGQGVTNHLIYGTSVGAGNSKKFDGLGTWRTTPDATDPISVTNGDVFTFDAGGGTGANTMSFWLLQPGYRKLFLVTPANDPKNGLDKMDKGEVEVITNDAAYVAGTADKKTRYDVRTEFEQKLGLVVADERAVARIRNIATTRSSFTDDSIFELVLQAQTEVFKGQEPIFMYVNARAEYILQAIASKKGNVQFDKENPYNIPMLRIGRVFIRRCDALTKTETGIAAA
;
A
#
# COMPACT_ATOMS: atom_id res chain seq x y z
N MET A 1 -4.87 26.94 -6.32
CA MET A 1 -6.04 26.67 -7.17
C MET A 1 -7.18 26.30 -6.25
N ALA A 2 -8.26 27.07 -6.21
CA ALA A 2 -9.46 26.71 -5.47
C ALA A 2 -10.07 25.50 -6.19
N VAL A 3 -10.04 24.34 -5.55
CA VAL A 3 -10.72 23.15 -6.04
C VAL A 3 -12.21 23.50 -6.06
N ASN A 4 -12.83 23.48 -7.24
CA ASN A 4 -14.26 23.67 -7.38
C ASN A 4 -14.95 22.63 -6.50
N SER A 5 -15.48 23.07 -5.36
CA SER A 5 -16.13 22.20 -4.36
C SER A 5 -17.39 21.47 -4.89
N TRP A 6 -17.77 21.74 -6.10
CA TRP A 6 -18.92 21.14 -6.80
C TRP A 6 -18.63 19.76 -7.40
N ALA A 7 -17.36 19.48 -7.73
CA ALA A 7 -16.95 18.20 -8.38
C ALA A 7 -16.84 17.01 -7.41
N THR A 8 -16.92 17.24 -6.10
CA THR A 8 -16.69 16.22 -5.07
C THR A 8 -17.92 15.86 -4.24
N ARG A 9 -19.12 16.29 -4.68
CA ARG A 9 -20.36 16.08 -3.92
C ARG A 9 -21.37 15.26 -4.73
N VAL A 10 -22.13 14.44 -4.03
CA VAL A 10 -23.26 13.72 -4.62
C VAL A 10 -24.29 14.74 -5.09
N THR A 11 -24.56 14.80 -6.38
CA THR A 11 -25.59 15.68 -6.95
C THR A 11 -26.94 14.97 -6.99
N PHE A 12 -28.02 15.76 -7.09
CA PHE A 12 -29.36 15.19 -7.30
C PHE A 12 -29.42 14.35 -8.59
N GLY A 13 -28.71 14.77 -9.65
CA GLY A 13 -28.63 14.02 -10.89
C GLY A 13 -27.94 12.66 -10.71
N ASP A 14 -26.92 12.57 -9.85
CA ASP A 14 -26.25 11.31 -9.55
C ASP A 14 -27.13 10.38 -8.71
N ALA A 15 -27.84 10.93 -7.73
CA ALA A 15 -28.80 10.17 -6.93
C ALA A 15 -29.94 9.61 -7.79
N MET A 16 -30.41 10.36 -8.77
CA MET A 16 -31.49 9.90 -9.67
C MET A 16 -31.04 8.79 -10.64
N LYS A 17 -29.76 8.64 -10.93
CA LYS A 17 -29.24 7.51 -11.73
C LYS A 17 -29.46 6.16 -11.04
N THR A 18 -29.61 6.15 -9.73
CA THR A 18 -29.84 4.94 -8.93
C THR A 18 -31.34 4.61 -8.76
N VAL A 19 -32.23 5.39 -9.38
CA VAL A 19 -33.68 5.24 -9.27
C VAL A 19 -34.28 4.91 -10.64
N ALA A 20 -35.03 3.81 -10.75
CA ALA A 20 -35.81 3.47 -11.91
C ALA A 20 -37.26 3.26 -11.49
N ASN A 21 -38.20 3.87 -12.22
CA ASN A 21 -39.64 3.79 -11.94
C ASN A 21 -40.03 4.11 -10.48
N GLY A 22 -39.33 5.07 -9.85
CA GLY A 22 -39.58 5.46 -8.46
C GLY A 22 -39.03 4.47 -7.40
N GLN A 23 -38.31 3.41 -7.81
CA GLN A 23 -37.71 2.44 -6.92
C GLN A 23 -36.18 2.54 -6.96
N TYR A 24 -35.55 2.30 -5.81
CA TYR A 24 -34.09 2.20 -5.74
C TYR A 24 -33.60 0.91 -6.39
N THR A 25 -32.72 1.04 -7.38
CA THR A 25 -32.14 -0.11 -8.10
C THR A 25 -30.73 -0.46 -7.63
N GLY A 26 -30.14 0.36 -6.76
CA GLY A 26 -28.74 0.23 -6.37
C GLY A 26 -27.78 0.71 -7.44
N PHE A 27 -26.51 0.59 -7.16
CA PHE A 27 -25.44 0.76 -8.16
C PHE A 27 -24.42 -0.38 -8.03
N VAL A 28 -23.76 -0.67 -9.15
CA VAL A 28 -22.68 -1.65 -9.21
C VAL A 28 -21.37 -0.89 -9.13
N ASN A 29 -20.55 -1.21 -8.14
CA ASN A 29 -19.20 -0.67 -8.06
C ASN A 29 -18.31 -1.42 -9.05
N VAL A 30 -17.95 -0.76 -10.16
CA VAL A 30 -17.10 -1.32 -11.21
C VAL A 30 -15.61 -1.05 -10.93
N LEU A 31 -15.33 -0.22 -9.91
CA LEU A 31 -13.97 0.21 -9.54
C LEU A 31 -13.40 -0.60 -8.37
N THR A 32 -14.04 -1.71 -8.03
CA THR A 32 -13.54 -2.61 -6.98
C THR A 32 -12.17 -3.15 -7.33
N GLU A 33 -11.23 -2.99 -6.41
CA GLU A 33 -9.87 -3.47 -6.53
C GLU A 33 -9.55 -4.53 -5.47
N GLU A 34 -8.78 -5.52 -5.86
CA GLU A 34 -8.28 -6.53 -4.92
C GLU A 34 -6.94 -6.08 -4.33
N ASN A 35 -6.94 -5.74 -3.05
CA ASN A 35 -5.77 -5.24 -2.34
C ASN A 35 -5.53 -6.00 -1.03
N PRO A 36 -4.94 -7.21 -1.08
CA PRO A 36 -4.77 -8.07 0.10
C PRO A 36 -3.67 -7.59 1.07
N MET A 37 -2.78 -6.67 0.68
CA MET A 37 -1.64 -6.23 1.48
C MET A 37 -2.02 -5.79 2.90
N LEU A 38 -3.11 -5.03 3.06
CA LEU A 38 -3.56 -4.53 4.37
C LEU A 38 -4.06 -5.65 5.29
N LYS A 39 -4.47 -6.80 4.72
CA LYS A 39 -4.90 -7.98 5.49
C LYS A 39 -3.73 -8.88 5.88
N ASP A 40 -2.71 -8.93 5.03
CA ASP A 40 -1.58 -9.84 5.19
C ASP A 40 -0.50 -9.30 6.11
N ILE A 41 -0.32 -7.97 6.14
CA ILE A 41 0.68 -7.33 6.97
C ILE A 41 0.10 -7.11 8.38
N PRO A 42 0.73 -7.66 9.44
CA PRO A 42 0.24 -7.50 10.80
C PRO A 42 0.31 -6.05 11.25
N VAL A 43 -0.70 -5.61 11.99
CA VAL A 43 -0.78 -4.27 12.57
C VAL A 43 -0.48 -4.35 14.06
N MET A 44 0.36 -3.45 14.56
CA MET A 44 0.81 -3.41 15.96
C MET A 44 0.71 -2.00 16.52
N PRO A 45 0.49 -1.85 17.84
CA PRO A 45 0.60 -0.56 18.48
C PRO A 45 2.06 -0.07 18.46
N GLY A 46 2.25 1.18 18.10
CA GLY A 46 3.54 1.86 18.17
C GLY A 46 3.93 2.21 19.61
N ASN A 47 5.12 2.79 19.76
CA ASN A 47 5.62 3.25 21.06
C ASN A 47 5.61 4.78 21.23
N GLY A 48 5.23 5.51 20.20
CA GLY A 48 5.09 6.97 20.21
C GLY A 48 3.70 7.44 19.79
N ILE A 49 3.45 8.74 19.88
CA ILE A 49 2.16 9.36 19.53
C ILE A 49 1.90 9.25 18.03
N LEU A 50 2.84 9.69 17.21
CA LEU A 50 2.79 9.63 15.74
C LEU A 50 4.10 9.07 15.15
N SER A 51 4.81 8.26 15.92
CA SER A 51 6.02 7.60 15.48
C SER A 51 6.19 6.25 16.18
N HIS A 52 6.94 5.38 15.55
CA HIS A 52 7.46 4.17 16.16
C HIS A 52 8.97 4.20 16.06
N GLU A 53 9.65 4.01 17.18
CA GLU A 53 11.10 3.99 17.25
C GLU A 53 11.57 2.62 17.72
N GLY A 54 12.60 2.10 17.07
CA GLY A 54 13.21 0.83 17.40
C GLY A 54 14.70 0.88 17.21
N ALA A 55 15.37 -0.18 17.64
CA ALA A 55 16.78 -0.38 17.42
C ALA A 55 17.00 -1.69 16.64
N ARG A 56 17.93 -1.67 15.71
CA ARG A 56 18.42 -2.84 14.99
C ARG A 56 19.91 -3.00 15.23
N ILE A 57 20.38 -4.21 15.09
CA ILE A 57 21.82 -4.49 15.17
C ILE A 57 22.41 -4.16 13.81
N ASP A 58 23.36 -3.25 13.78
CA ASP A 58 24.07 -2.83 12.58
C ASP A 58 25.30 -3.72 12.33
N ALA A 59 26.09 -3.98 13.35
CA ALA A 59 27.24 -4.84 13.23
C ALA A 59 27.36 -5.84 14.40
N LEU A 60 27.72 -7.07 14.05
CA LEU A 60 28.05 -8.12 15.02
C LEU A 60 29.56 -8.11 15.29
N PRO A 61 29.99 -8.36 16.55
CA PRO A 61 31.41 -8.54 16.86
C PRO A 61 31.93 -9.80 16.18
N THR A 62 33.16 -9.74 15.69
CA THR A 62 33.86 -10.88 15.10
C THR A 62 34.85 -11.45 16.12
N PRO A 63 34.93 -12.78 16.29
CA PRO A 63 35.93 -13.37 17.19
C PRO A 63 37.32 -13.17 16.64
N GLU A 64 38.27 -12.87 17.52
CA GLU A 64 39.67 -12.78 17.23
C GLU A 64 40.37 -14.09 17.60
N ILE A 65 41.28 -14.56 16.73
CA ILE A 65 42.09 -15.76 17.00
C ILE A 65 43.38 -15.28 17.65
N VAL A 66 43.60 -15.67 18.91
CA VAL A 66 44.75 -15.25 19.70
C VAL A 66 45.54 -16.45 20.19
N ASP A 67 46.85 -16.28 20.43
CA ASP A 67 47.67 -17.30 21.05
C ASP A 67 47.51 -17.29 22.59
N ILE A 68 47.95 -18.36 23.26
CA ILE A 68 47.76 -18.57 24.72
C ILE A 68 48.36 -17.42 25.56
N ALA A 69 49.36 -16.75 25.05
CA ALA A 69 50.05 -15.67 25.75
C ALA A 69 49.64 -14.27 25.32
N ASP A 70 48.72 -14.15 24.32
CA ASP A 70 48.32 -12.87 23.78
C ASP A 70 47.04 -12.35 24.46
N GLY A 71 46.96 -11.03 24.59
CA GLY A 71 45.71 -10.35 24.99
C GLY A 71 44.77 -10.19 23.81
N TRP A 72 43.46 -10.06 24.09
CA TRP A 72 42.46 -9.80 23.06
C TRP A 72 41.74 -8.48 23.28
N ALA A 73 41.27 -7.87 22.18
CA ALA A 73 40.55 -6.63 22.21
C ALA A 73 39.08 -6.83 22.62
N SER A 74 38.51 -5.88 23.41
CA SER A 74 37.11 -5.88 23.71
C SER A 74 36.31 -5.45 22.47
N GLN A 75 35.30 -6.22 22.10
CA GLN A 75 34.41 -5.91 20.99
C GLN A 75 32.97 -5.70 21.50
N SER A 76 32.22 -4.83 20.83
CA SER A 76 30.85 -4.51 21.19
C SER A 76 29.92 -4.67 19.99
N VAL A 77 28.65 -4.96 20.27
CA VAL A 77 27.58 -4.94 19.27
C VAL A 77 27.20 -3.49 18.99
N GLN A 78 27.12 -3.12 17.71
CA GLN A 78 26.66 -1.80 17.29
C GLN A 78 25.17 -1.83 17.00
N PHE A 79 24.48 -0.78 17.48
CA PHE A 79 23.03 -0.62 17.28
C PHE A 79 22.76 0.64 16.48
N ASP A 80 21.87 0.52 15.50
CA ASP A 80 21.30 1.64 14.78
C ASP A 80 19.85 1.86 15.20
N LYS A 81 19.41 3.13 15.23
CA LYS A 81 18.02 3.50 15.57
C LYS A 81 17.25 3.78 14.30
N TYR A 82 16.08 3.15 14.16
CA TYR A 82 15.14 3.50 13.13
C TYR A 82 13.91 4.20 13.71
N LYS A 83 13.33 5.08 12.90
CA LYS A 83 12.11 5.82 13.25
C LYS A 83 11.14 5.75 12.09
N ALA A 84 9.96 5.19 12.33
CA ALA A 84 8.86 5.17 11.38
C ALA A 84 7.81 6.23 11.76
N VAL A 85 7.34 6.99 10.79
CA VAL A 85 6.29 8.01 10.94
C VAL A 85 4.93 7.37 10.76
N ILE A 86 3.96 7.77 11.58
CA ILE A 86 2.56 7.37 11.45
C ILE A 86 1.80 8.50 10.76
N SER A 87 1.21 8.19 9.61
CA SER A 87 0.38 9.13 8.83
C SER A 87 -1.08 9.01 9.22
N ILE A 88 -1.79 10.12 9.16
CA ILE A 88 -3.23 10.17 9.40
C ILE A 88 -3.93 10.30 8.05
N PHE A 89 -4.68 9.28 7.68
CA PHE A 89 -5.54 9.28 6.49
C PHE A 89 -6.93 9.73 6.89
N ARG A 90 -7.49 10.68 6.15
CA ARG A 90 -8.85 11.18 6.39
C ARG A 90 -9.59 11.37 5.07
N MET A 91 -10.84 10.96 5.08
CA MET A 91 -11.77 11.20 4.00
C MET A 91 -13.13 11.60 4.58
N ARG A 92 -13.86 12.41 3.86
CA ARG A 92 -15.16 12.91 4.28
C ARG A 92 -16.18 12.73 3.15
N LEU A 93 -17.31 12.17 3.49
CA LEU A 93 -18.49 12.08 2.63
C LEU A 93 -19.54 13.06 3.13
N ASP A 94 -19.92 14.03 2.30
CA ASP A 94 -21.00 14.98 2.56
C ASP A 94 -22.13 14.73 1.55
N ILE A 95 -23.32 14.36 2.03
CA ILE A 95 -24.52 14.12 1.21
C ILE A 95 -25.56 15.18 1.56
N PRO A 96 -26.04 15.98 0.59
CA PRO A 96 -27.06 16.97 0.88
C PRO A 96 -28.35 16.34 1.44
N VAL A 97 -28.85 16.89 2.54
CA VAL A 97 -30.07 16.39 3.21
C VAL A 97 -31.26 16.37 2.26
N ASP A 98 -31.36 17.38 1.40
CA ASP A 98 -32.48 17.47 0.43
C ASP A 98 -32.42 16.36 -0.62
N VAL A 99 -31.20 15.95 -1.05
CA VAL A 99 -31.03 14.80 -1.96
C VAL A 99 -31.47 13.52 -1.27
N LEU A 100 -31.10 13.33 0.00
CA LEU A 100 -31.55 12.17 0.77
C LEU A 100 -33.08 12.17 0.99
N LYS A 101 -33.70 13.33 1.25
CA LYS A 101 -35.15 13.41 1.44
C LYS A 101 -35.96 13.06 0.20
N LEU A 102 -35.43 13.37 -0.98
CA LEU A 102 -36.09 13.08 -2.26
C LEU A 102 -35.84 11.64 -2.73
N HIS A 103 -34.89 10.93 -2.15
CA HIS A 103 -34.56 9.57 -2.55
C HIS A 103 -35.54 8.54 -1.94
N PRO A 104 -36.09 7.58 -2.73
CA PRO A 104 -37.06 6.62 -2.24
C PRO A 104 -36.58 5.69 -1.13
N ASN A 105 -35.27 5.33 -1.14
CA ASN A 105 -34.65 4.52 -0.09
C ASN A 105 -33.39 5.21 0.46
N ARG A 106 -33.60 6.10 1.44
CA ARG A 106 -32.54 6.94 2.01
C ARG A 106 -31.42 6.15 2.70
N GLY A 107 -31.82 5.14 3.48
CA GLY A 107 -30.89 4.36 4.30
C GLY A 107 -29.94 3.52 3.45
N GLN A 108 -30.50 2.79 2.48
CA GLN A 108 -29.71 1.94 1.60
C GLN A 108 -28.78 2.77 0.70
N PHE A 109 -29.29 3.85 0.12
CA PHE A 109 -28.49 4.75 -0.71
C PHE A 109 -27.30 5.33 0.05
N ARG A 110 -27.52 5.77 1.30
CA ARG A 110 -26.43 6.24 2.16
C ARG A 110 -25.41 5.14 2.44
N ALA A 111 -25.88 3.93 2.81
CA ALA A 111 -25.01 2.79 3.10
C ALA A 111 -24.14 2.43 1.91
N ASP A 112 -24.72 2.33 0.71
CA ASP A 112 -23.98 1.99 -0.51
C ASP A 112 -22.92 3.05 -0.86
N LEU A 113 -23.21 4.34 -0.63
CA LEU A 113 -22.20 5.42 -0.81
C LEU A 113 -21.09 5.34 0.22
N GLU A 114 -21.41 5.04 1.47
CA GLU A 114 -20.44 4.88 2.54
C GLU A 114 -19.53 3.67 2.28
N ASP A 115 -20.06 2.57 1.78
CA ASP A 115 -19.30 1.37 1.41
C ASP A 115 -18.35 1.66 0.23
N ALA A 116 -18.84 2.36 -0.81
CA ALA A 116 -17.99 2.78 -1.92
C ALA A 116 -16.86 3.74 -1.48
N CYS A 117 -17.14 4.63 -0.53
CA CYS A 117 -16.14 5.50 0.07
C CYS A 117 -15.10 4.70 0.89
N GLY A 118 -15.55 3.71 1.65
CA GLY A 118 -14.66 2.82 2.42
C GLY A 118 -13.71 2.06 1.52
N GLU A 119 -14.19 1.56 0.39
CA GLU A 119 -13.37 0.89 -0.61
C GLU A 119 -12.34 1.84 -1.24
N GLY A 120 -12.77 3.02 -1.71
CA GLY A 120 -11.87 4.03 -2.26
C GLY A 120 -10.82 4.51 -1.23
N PHE A 121 -11.17 4.54 0.05
CA PHE A 121 -10.24 4.81 1.14
C PHE A 121 -9.17 3.71 1.24
N GLY A 122 -9.58 2.44 1.23
CA GLY A 122 -8.66 1.29 1.27
C GLY A 122 -7.70 1.27 0.08
N GLN A 123 -8.18 1.58 -1.13
CA GLN A 123 -7.34 1.74 -2.33
C GLN A 123 -6.30 2.86 -2.15
N GLY A 124 -6.72 4.01 -1.62
CA GLY A 124 -5.83 5.15 -1.36
C GLY A 124 -4.74 4.83 -0.34
N VAL A 125 -5.08 4.13 0.74
CA VAL A 125 -4.11 3.70 1.76
C VAL A 125 -3.11 2.68 1.18
N THR A 126 -3.60 1.69 0.41
CA THR A 126 -2.72 0.69 -0.23
C THR A 126 -1.79 1.33 -1.25
N ASN A 127 -2.29 2.26 -2.05
CA ASN A 127 -1.44 3.00 -2.99
C ASN A 127 -0.35 3.80 -2.27
N HIS A 128 -0.67 4.43 -1.14
CA HIS A 128 0.33 5.13 -0.33
C HIS A 128 1.32 4.16 0.32
N LEU A 129 0.89 2.98 0.73
CA LEU A 129 1.77 1.94 1.28
C LEU A 129 2.84 1.51 0.27
N ILE A 130 2.50 1.51 -1.03
CA ILE A 130 3.43 1.12 -2.10
C ILE A 130 4.26 2.31 -2.59
N TYR A 131 3.60 3.43 -2.93
CA TYR A 131 4.22 4.57 -3.64
C TYR A 131 4.34 5.84 -2.79
N GLY A 132 4.00 5.77 -1.50
CA GLY A 132 4.11 6.91 -0.61
C GLY A 132 5.54 7.41 -0.48
N THR A 133 5.71 8.74 -0.37
CA THR A 133 7.01 9.35 -0.11
C THR A 133 6.89 10.49 0.90
N SER A 134 7.83 10.56 1.82
CA SER A 134 8.01 11.68 2.75
C SER A 134 8.79 12.84 2.11
N VAL A 135 9.45 12.59 0.96
CA VAL A 135 10.25 13.58 0.25
C VAL A 135 9.36 14.56 -0.50
N GLY A 136 9.69 15.85 -0.43
CA GLY A 136 9.00 16.93 -1.12
C GLY A 136 8.21 17.85 -0.20
N ALA A 137 7.86 19.05 -0.71
CA ALA A 137 7.13 20.05 0.05
C ALA A 137 5.75 19.53 0.49
N GLY A 138 5.48 19.61 1.79
CA GLY A 138 4.21 19.16 2.39
C GLY A 138 4.11 17.65 2.66
N ASN A 139 5.13 16.84 2.34
CA ASN A 139 5.12 15.40 2.52
C ASN A 139 5.69 14.94 3.87
N SER A 140 6.27 15.82 4.69
CA SER A 140 6.91 15.48 5.97
C SER A 140 6.01 14.77 7.00
N LYS A 141 4.69 14.77 6.78
CA LYS A 141 3.69 14.06 7.61
C LYS A 141 3.32 12.68 7.05
N LYS A 142 3.90 12.31 5.93
CA LYS A 142 3.65 11.03 5.25
C LYS A 142 4.76 10.06 5.62
N PHE A 143 4.40 8.79 5.77
CA PHE A 143 5.42 7.75 5.86
C PHE A 143 5.93 7.36 4.47
N ASP A 144 7.12 6.83 4.41
CA ASP A 144 7.71 6.29 3.19
C ASP A 144 7.13 4.92 2.90
N GLY A 145 6.58 4.77 1.70
CA GLY A 145 6.06 3.50 1.19
C GLY A 145 7.18 2.56 0.74
N LEU A 146 6.82 1.34 0.39
CA LEU A 146 7.76 0.31 -0.05
C LEU A 146 8.64 0.77 -1.24
N GLY A 147 8.07 1.61 -2.13
CA GLY A 147 8.78 2.12 -3.31
C GLY A 147 9.99 2.98 -3.00
N THR A 148 10.00 3.69 -1.88
CA THR A 148 11.15 4.49 -1.43
C THR A 148 12.25 3.64 -0.80
N TRP A 149 11.90 2.51 -0.21
CA TRP A 149 12.86 1.57 0.38
C TRP A 149 13.63 0.75 -0.67
N ARG A 150 13.08 0.57 -1.85
CA ARG A 150 13.64 -0.24 -2.93
C ARG A 150 13.66 0.54 -4.24
N THR A 151 14.31 1.70 -4.21
CA THR A 151 14.61 2.51 -5.39
C THR A 151 15.95 2.10 -5.99
N THR A 152 16.39 2.80 -7.02
CA THR A 152 17.78 2.72 -7.49
C THR A 152 18.74 3.06 -6.37
N PRO A 153 19.95 2.49 -6.38
CA PRO A 153 21.02 2.90 -5.49
C PRO A 153 21.31 4.40 -5.71
N ASP A 154 20.73 5.24 -4.89
CA ASP A 154 21.15 6.61 -4.73
C ASP A 154 22.19 6.60 -3.62
N ALA A 155 23.36 7.20 -3.86
CA ALA A 155 24.45 7.29 -2.89
C ALA A 155 24.04 7.99 -1.56
N THR A 156 22.83 8.58 -1.53
CA THR A 156 22.24 9.23 -0.36
C THR A 156 21.22 8.35 0.38
N ASP A 157 20.83 7.20 -0.20
CA ASP A 157 19.92 6.26 0.45
C ASP A 157 20.70 5.34 1.38
N PRO A 158 20.48 5.37 2.71
CA PRO A 158 21.22 4.55 3.68
C PRO A 158 20.99 3.04 3.51
N ILE A 159 20.04 2.63 2.66
CA ILE A 159 19.72 1.23 2.37
C ILE A 159 20.38 0.77 1.05
N SER A 160 20.78 1.72 0.22
CA SER A 160 21.44 1.46 -1.04
C SER A 160 22.91 1.11 -0.81
N VAL A 161 23.26 -0.11 -1.07
CA VAL A 161 24.67 -0.50 -1.13
C VAL A 161 25.26 0.04 -2.42
N THR A 162 26.46 0.58 -2.38
CA THR A 162 27.17 1.27 -3.49
C THR A 162 27.28 0.45 -4.80
N ASN A 163 26.91 -0.83 -4.77
CA ASN A 163 26.97 -1.78 -5.90
C ASN A 163 25.59 -2.38 -6.26
N GLY A 164 24.49 -1.68 -5.96
CA GLY A 164 23.15 -2.20 -6.17
C GLY A 164 22.57 -2.82 -4.90
N ASP A 165 21.30 -2.53 -4.64
CA ASP A 165 20.55 -3.14 -3.54
C ASP A 165 20.39 -4.64 -3.82
N VAL A 166 20.95 -5.48 -2.95
CA VAL A 166 20.88 -6.96 -3.04
C VAL A 166 19.45 -7.48 -3.11
N PHE A 167 18.47 -6.69 -2.63
CA PHE A 167 17.05 -7.05 -2.60
C PHE A 167 16.24 -6.42 -3.74
N THR A 168 16.90 -5.72 -4.68
CA THR A 168 16.25 -5.17 -5.87
C THR A 168 16.83 -5.81 -7.13
N PHE A 169 15.99 -6.54 -7.86
CA PHE A 169 16.37 -7.33 -9.04
C PHE A 169 15.86 -6.64 -10.31
N ASP A 170 16.71 -6.58 -11.33
CA ASP A 170 16.34 -6.03 -12.63
C ASP A 170 15.89 -7.15 -13.59
N ALA A 171 14.67 -7.04 -14.09
CA ALA A 171 14.14 -7.97 -15.10
C ALA A 171 14.53 -7.61 -16.53
N GLY A 172 15.32 -6.56 -16.76
CA GLY A 172 15.84 -6.19 -18.08
C GLY A 172 14.79 -5.61 -19.05
N GLY A 173 13.62 -5.21 -18.56
CA GLY A 173 12.55 -4.62 -19.39
C GLY A 173 12.80 -3.19 -19.88
N GLY A 174 13.98 -2.63 -19.58
CA GLY A 174 14.41 -1.31 -20.03
C GLY A 174 13.94 -0.16 -19.13
N THR A 175 14.28 1.07 -19.56
CA THR A 175 14.02 2.32 -18.82
C THR A 175 12.75 3.06 -19.27
N GLY A 176 11.90 2.42 -20.07
CA GLY A 176 10.65 2.99 -20.56
C GLY A 176 9.57 3.17 -19.49
N ALA A 177 8.50 3.90 -19.82
CA ALA A 177 7.37 4.15 -18.93
C ALA A 177 6.36 2.98 -18.84
N ASN A 178 6.63 1.86 -19.48
CA ASN A 178 5.73 0.70 -19.56
C ASN A 178 6.33 -0.52 -18.87
N THR A 179 6.79 -0.33 -17.65
CA THR A 179 7.29 -1.40 -16.79
C THR A 179 6.38 -1.62 -15.60
N MET A 180 6.54 -2.74 -14.94
CA MET A 180 5.85 -3.10 -13.71
C MET A 180 6.84 -3.73 -12.74
N SER A 181 6.46 -3.83 -11.47
CA SER A 181 7.27 -4.45 -10.42
C SER A 181 6.51 -5.55 -9.70
N PHE A 182 7.24 -6.55 -9.21
CA PHE A 182 6.76 -7.53 -8.24
C PHE A 182 7.36 -7.20 -6.88
N TRP A 183 6.56 -7.37 -5.85
CA TRP A 183 6.98 -7.14 -4.48
C TRP A 183 6.91 -8.44 -3.70
N LEU A 184 8.05 -8.89 -3.21
CA LEU A 184 8.14 -10.04 -2.30
C LEU A 184 8.23 -9.51 -0.89
N LEU A 185 7.23 -9.82 -0.08
CA LEU A 185 7.13 -9.37 1.29
C LEU A 185 7.06 -10.57 2.24
N GLN A 186 7.80 -10.48 3.33
CA GLN A 186 7.68 -11.41 4.46
C GLN A 186 7.14 -10.66 5.67
N PRO A 187 5.80 -10.57 5.81
CA PRO A 187 5.20 -9.91 6.95
C PRO A 187 5.53 -10.66 8.25
N GLY A 188 5.72 -9.93 9.31
CA GLY A 188 5.96 -10.53 10.62
C GLY A 188 6.47 -9.54 11.64
N TYR A 189 6.37 -9.93 12.91
CA TYR A 189 6.94 -9.16 14.02
C TYR A 189 8.46 -9.05 13.86
N ARG A 190 9.00 -7.84 14.04
CA ARG A 190 10.43 -7.51 13.81
C ARG A 190 10.93 -7.65 12.38
N LYS A 191 10.02 -7.76 11.41
CA LYS A 191 10.34 -7.82 9.97
C LYS A 191 9.67 -6.67 9.25
N LEU A 192 8.50 -6.94 8.71
CA LEU A 192 7.63 -5.95 8.05
C LEU A 192 6.27 -5.95 8.76
N PHE A 193 5.89 -4.82 9.33
CA PHE A 193 4.61 -4.67 10.01
C PHE A 193 4.10 -3.23 9.92
N LEU A 194 2.81 -3.08 10.14
CA LEU A 194 2.16 -1.78 10.23
C LEU A 194 2.04 -1.34 11.69
N VAL A 195 2.06 -0.05 11.92
CA VAL A 195 1.95 0.52 13.28
C VAL A 195 0.82 1.52 13.36
N THR A 196 0.13 1.50 14.51
CA THR A 196 -0.87 2.49 14.90
C THR A 196 -0.34 3.30 16.08
N PRO A 197 -0.88 4.50 16.39
CA PRO A 197 -0.44 5.29 17.54
C PRO A 197 -0.59 4.54 18.86
N ALA A 198 0.35 4.73 19.80
CA ALA A 198 0.32 4.07 21.12
C ALA A 198 -0.95 4.42 21.92
N ASN A 199 -1.41 5.68 21.85
CA ASN A 199 -2.55 6.18 22.62
C ASN A 199 -3.90 5.96 21.92
N ASP A 200 -3.91 5.53 20.68
CA ASP A 200 -5.12 5.25 19.89
C ASP A 200 -4.86 4.04 18.99
N PRO A 201 -4.74 2.85 19.57
CA PRO A 201 -4.33 1.63 18.87
C PRO A 201 -5.48 1.00 18.05
N LYS A 202 -6.37 1.83 17.47
CA LYS A 202 -7.43 1.33 16.61
C LYS A 202 -6.85 0.70 15.36
N ASN A 203 -7.13 -0.57 15.21
CA ASN A 203 -6.75 -1.33 14.02
C ASN A 203 -7.93 -1.32 13.04
N GLY A 204 -7.78 -0.57 11.97
CA GLY A 204 -8.77 -0.51 10.90
C GLY A 204 -9.31 0.90 10.65
N LEU A 205 -10.31 0.96 9.80
CA LEU A 205 -11.01 2.18 9.39
C LEU A 205 -12.00 2.61 10.47
N ASP A 206 -11.81 3.79 11.03
CA ASP A 206 -12.75 4.41 11.96
C ASP A 206 -13.76 5.23 11.15
N LYS A 207 -15.04 4.85 11.26
CA LYS A 207 -16.16 5.52 10.62
C LYS A 207 -16.93 6.31 11.66
N MET A 208 -16.99 7.63 11.50
CA MET A 208 -17.68 8.53 12.41
C MET A 208 -18.83 9.21 11.70
N ASP A 209 -20.06 8.95 12.17
CA ASP A 209 -21.24 9.69 11.72
C ASP A 209 -21.34 11.00 12.51
N LYS A 210 -21.26 12.13 11.81
CA LYS A 210 -21.38 13.49 12.41
C LYS A 210 -22.82 14.01 12.32
N GLY A 211 -23.74 13.25 11.72
CA GLY A 211 -25.11 13.68 11.53
C GLY A 211 -25.25 14.83 10.51
N GLU A 212 -26.26 15.66 10.73
CA GLU A 212 -26.53 16.84 9.89
C GLU A 212 -25.61 17.99 10.30
N VAL A 213 -24.84 18.51 9.34
CA VAL A 213 -23.88 19.60 9.53
C VAL A 213 -24.18 20.74 8.56
N GLU A 214 -24.17 21.96 9.07
CA GLU A 214 -24.29 23.16 8.23
C GLU A 214 -23.00 23.34 7.40
N VAL A 215 -23.14 23.48 6.12
CA VAL A 215 -22.03 23.70 5.17
C VAL A 215 -22.23 25.01 4.43
N ILE A 216 -21.21 25.88 4.46
CA ILE A 216 -21.21 27.13 3.70
C ILE A 216 -20.87 26.78 2.25
N THR A 217 -21.76 27.13 1.33
CA THR A 217 -21.61 26.79 -0.10
C THR A 217 -20.79 27.79 -0.88
N ASN A 218 -20.67 29.02 -0.39
CA ASN A 218 -19.92 30.14 -1.02
C ASN A 218 -18.82 30.68 -0.11
N ASP A 219 -18.08 29.79 0.57
CA ASP A 219 -17.11 30.12 1.61
C ASP A 219 -16.09 31.19 1.16
N ALA A 220 -15.49 31.03 -0.01
CA ALA A 220 -14.50 31.98 -0.53
C ALA A 220 -15.07 33.39 -0.75
N ALA A 221 -16.29 33.50 -1.27
CA ALA A 221 -16.94 34.79 -1.51
C ALA A 221 -17.44 35.42 -0.21
N TYR A 222 -17.90 34.61 0.73
CA TYR A 222 -18.32 35.04 2.06
C TYR A 222 -17.13 35.55 2.89
N VAL A 223 -16.03 34.80 2.92
CA VAL A 223 -14.79 35.20 3.64
C VAL A 223 -14.18 36.48 3.03
N ALA A 224 -14.28 36.65 1.72
CA ALA A 224 -13.84 37.88 1.04
C ALA A 224 -14.77 39.06 1.24
N GLY A 225 -15.93 38.89 1.90
CA GLY A 225 -16.92 39.95 2.11
C GLY A 225 -17.66 40.37 0.83
N THR A 226 -17.58 39.60 -0.23
CA THR A 226 -18.19 39.91 -1.55
C THR A 226 -19.60 39.34 -1.74
N ALA A 227 -20.05 38.44 -0.84
CA ALA A 227 -21.38 37.85 -0.91
C ALA A 227 -21.88 37.45 0.49
N ASP A 228 -23.20 37.38 0.62
CA ASP A 228 -23.86 36.89 1.82
C ASP A 228 -23.60 35.40 2.04
N LYS A 229 -23.64 34.97 3.31
CA LYS A 229 -23.47 33.56 3.69
C LYS A 229 -24.60 32.72 3.09
N LYS A 230 -24.25 31.75 2.23
CA LYS A 230 -25.18 30.75 1.71
C LYS A 230 -24.87 29.41 2.35
N THR A 231 -25.83 28.83 3.04
CA THR A 231 -25.70 27.58 3.77
C THR A 231 -26.67 26.53 3.28
N ARG A 232 -26.28 25.28 3.49
CA ARG A 232 -27.14 24.11 3.35
C ARG A 232 -26.78 23.09 4.42
N TYR A 233 -27.61 22.10 4.62
CA TYR A 233 -27.36 21.00 5.53
C TYR A 233 -26.96 19.76 4.75
N ASP A 234 -25.84 19.15 5.15
CA ASP A 234 -25.33 17.90 4.61
C ASP A 234 -25.26 16.86 5.73
N VAL A 235 -25.61 15.62 5.43
CA VAL A 235 -25.29 14.48 6.31
C VAL A 235 -23.82 14.12 6.07
N ARG A 236 -23.04 14.16 7.15
CA ARG A 236 -21.60 13.98 7.10
C ARG A 236 -21.17 12.67 7.73
N THR A 237 -20.38 11.90 6.96
CA THR A 237 -19.66 10.72 7.47
C THR A 237 -18.16 10.95 7.26
N GLU A 238 -17.40 10.81 8.31
CA GLU A 238 -15.92 10.93 8.28
C GLU A 238 -15.29 9.56 8.45
N PHE A 239 -14.25 9.32 7.66
CA PHE A 239 -13.42 8.13 7.72
C PHE A 239 -12.01 8.54 8.15
N GLU A 240 -11.46 7.86 9.14
CA GLU A 240 -10.11 8.11 9.63
C GLU A 240 -9.37 6.78 9.83
N GLN A 241 -8.10 6.75 9.45
CA GLN A 241 -7.18 5.68 9.78
C GLN A 241 -5.79 6.26 10.08
N LYS A 242 -5.16 5.79 11.11
CA LYS A 242 -3.79 6.18 11.49
C LYS A 242 -2.88 4.98 11.28
N LEU A 243 -1.96 5.09 10.35
CA LEU A 243 -1.12 3.97 9.94
C LEU A 243 0.29 4.44 9.60
N GLY A 244 1.27 3.62 9.97
CA GLY A 244 2.66 3.77 9.57
C GLY A 244 3.22 2.45 9.10
N LEU A 245 4.24 2.48 8.24
CA LEU A 245 4.96 1.31 7.77
C LEU A 245 6.30 1.19 8.50
N VAL A 246 6.59 0.01 9.03
CA VAL A 246 7.87 -0.30 9.66
C VAL A 246 8.53 -1.44 8.91
N VAL A 247 9.72 -1.19 8.39
CA VAL A 247 10.63 -2.20 7.87
C VAL A 247 11.76 -2.34 8.88
N ALA A 248 11.60 -3.26 9.81
CA ALA A 248 12.60 -3.48 10.86
C ALA A 248 13.77 -4.34 10.36
N ASP A 249 13.50 -5.28 9.47
CA ASP A 249 14.51 -6.09 8.78
C ASP A 249 14.42 -5.86 7.26
N GLU A 250 15.46 -5.35 6.68
CA GLU A 250 15.54 -5.03 5.25
C GLU A 250 15.38 -6.27 4.36
N ARG A 251 15.80 -7.44 4.87
CA ARG A 251 15.66 -8.73 4.18
C ARG A 251 14.22 -9.21 4.05
N ALA A 252 13.27 -8.54 4.73
CA ALA A 252 11.85 -8.87 4.65
C ALA A 252 11.16 -8.31 3.40
N VAL A 253 11.84 -7.45 2.63
CA VAL A 253 11.28 -6.77 1.46
C VAL A 253 12.22 -6.91 0.28
N ALA A 254 11.76 -7.55 -0.78
CA ALA A 254 12.47 -7.58 -2.07
C ALA A 254 11.58 -7.06 -3.19
N ARG A 255 12.20 -6.50 -4.21
CA ARG A 255 11.53 -5.97 -5.40
C ARG A 255 12.17 -6.52 -6.67
N ILE A 256 11.35 -7.04 -7.57
CA ILE A 256 11.74 -7.30 -8.95
C ILE A 256 11.14 -6.20 -9.80
N ARG A 257 11.97 -5.41 -10.45
CA ARG A 257 11.57 -4.21 -11.20
C ARG A 257 11.88 -4.32 -12.69
N ASN A 258 11.51 -3.30 -13.46
CA ASN A 258 11.71 -3.24 -14.91
C ASN A 258 11.14 -4.45 -15.63
N ILE A 259 10.01 -4.96 -15.16
CA ILE A 259 9.32 -6.07 -15.83
C ILE A 259 8.51 -5.47 -16.97
N ALA A 260 8.80 -5.85 -18.22
CA ALA A 260 8.06 -5.36 -19.36
C ALA A 260 6.59 -5.82 -19.33
N THR A 261 5.66 -4.97 -19.78
CA THR A 261 4.23 -5.30 -19.80
C THR A 261 3.86 -6.20 -20.98
N THR A 262 4.78 -6.42 -21.94
CA THR A 262 4.57 -7.26 -23.12
C THR A 262 5.15 -8.65 -22.91
N ARG A 263 4.35 -9.68 -23.16
CA ARG A 263 4.75 -11.08 -22.99
C ARG A 263 5.94 -11.48 -23.86
N SER A 264 6.08 -10.89 -25.05
CA SER A 264 7.18 -11.19 -25.98
C SER A 264 8.57 -10.83 -25.47
N SER A 265 8.64 -9.98 -24.43
CA SER A 265 9.89 -9.55 -23.81
C SER A 265 10.43 -10.52 -22.74
N PHE A 266 9.68 -11.59 -22.43
CA PHE A 266 10.08 -12.59 -21.43
C PHE A 266 10.48 -13.89 -22.12
N THR A 267 11.69 -14.33 -21.88
CA THR A 267 12.02 -15.75 -22.01
C THR A 267 11.33 -16.47 -20.86
N ASP A 268 10.65 -17.58 -21.16
CA ASP A 268 9.78 -18.31 -20.22
C ASP A 268 10.45 -18.72 -18.89
N ASP A 269 11.79 -18.69 -18.82
CA ASP A 269 12.56 -19.11 -17.65
C ASP A 269 13.07 -17.95 -16.79
N SER A 270 13.40 -16.80 -17.41
CA SER A 270 14.08 -15.71 -16.70
C SER A 270 13.31 -15.11 -15.52
N ILE A 271 11.99 -14.98 -15.62
CA ILE A 271 11.16 -14.47 -14.50
C ILE A 271 11.14 -15.44 -13.34
N PHE A 272 11.02 -16.75 -13.59
CA PHE A 272 11.02 -17.75 -12.53
C PHE A 272 12.37 -17.82 -11.83
N GLU A 273 13.46 -17.70 -12.57
CA GLU A 273 14.80 -17.63 -12.00
C GLU A 273 14.96 -16.41 -11.09
N LEU A 274 14.50 -15.22 -11.52
CA LEU A 274 14.52 -14.01 -10.70
C LEU A 274 13.67 -14.16 -9.44
N VAL A 275 12.49 -14.78 -9.52
CA VAL A 275 11.65 -15.03 -8.33
C VAL A 275 12.34 -16.00 -7.38
N LEU A 276 12.98 -17.05 -7.88
CA LEU A 276 13.75 -17.98 -7.07
C LEU A 276 14.97 -17.31 -6.44
N GLN A 277 15.68 -16.47 -7.19
CA GLN A 277 16.79 -15.68 -6.67
C GLN A 277 16.32 -14.72 -5.56
N ALA A 278 15.26 -13.95 -5.82
CA ALA A 278 14.67 -13.06 -4.82
C ALA A 278 14.20 -13.83 -3.57
N GLN A 279 13.65 -15.04 -3.72
CA GLN A 279 13.27 -15.89 -2.60
C GLN A 279 14.48 -16.34 -1.77
N THR A 280 15.64 -16.55 -2.39
CA THR A 280 16.86 -16.98 -1.66
C THR A 280 17.48 -15.84 -0.86
N GLU A 281 17.35 -14.61 -1.34
CA GLU A 281 17.87 -13.41 -0.66
C GLU A 281 16.93 -12.92 0.46
N VAL A 282 15.61 -13.05 0.28
CA VAL A 282 14.67 -12.77 1.35
C VAL A 282 14.89 -13.72 2.53
N PHE A 283 14.64 -13.24 3.73
CA PHE A 283 14.95 -13.90 4.99
C PHE A 283 14.59 -15.41 5.02
N LYS A 284 15.53 -16.22 5.44
CA LYS A 284 15.44 -17.69 5.53
C LYS A 284 14.66 -18.14 6.78
N GLY A 285 13.38 -17.76 6.90
CA GLY A 285 12.49 -18.24 7.95
C GLY A 285 11.52 -19.31 7.44
N GLN A 286 10.76 -19.91 8.37
CA GLN A 286 9.68 -20.83 8.02
C GLN A 286 8.38 -20.09 7.62
N GLU A 287 8.35 -18.75 7.77
CA GLU A 287 7.18 -17.95 7.49
C GLU A 287 6.92 -17.80 5.99
N PRO A 288 5.67 -17.70 5.57
CA PRO A 288 5.31 -17.57 4.16
C PRO A 288 5.82 -16.24 3.58
N ILE A 289 6.24 -16.28 2.33
CA ILE A 289 6.59 -15.09 1.55
C ILE A 289 5.44 -14.83 0.59
N PHE A 290 4.93 -13.61 0.59
CA PHE A 290 3.89 -13.18 -0.34
C PHE A 290 4.50 -12.35 -1.47
N MET A 291 4.17 -12.70 -2.69
CA MET A 291 4.52 -11.91 -3.87
C MET A 291 3.29 -11.21 -4.40
N TYR A 292 3.31 -9.89 -4.36
CA TYR A 292 2.23 -9.06 -4.88
C TYR A 292 2.53 -8.65 -6.32
N VAL A 293 1.54 -8.88 -7.16
CA VAL A 293 1.62 -8.65 -8.60
C VAL A 293 0.35 -7.95 -9.09
N ASN A 294 0.44 -7.18 -10.16
CA ASN A 294 -0.75 -6.63 -10.79
C ASN A 294 -1.47 -7.68 -11.66
N ALA A 295 -2.71 -7.41 -12.05
CA ALA A 295 -3.52 -8.32 -12.87
C ALA A 295 -2.84 -8.73 -14.19
N ARG A 296 -2.04 -7.85 -14.80
CA ARG A 296 -1.30 -8.17 -16.04
C ARG A 296 -0.17 -9.16 -15.80
N ALA A 297 0.55 -8.95 -14.71
CA ALA A 297 1.63 -9.84 -14.28
C ALA A 297 1.11 -11.22 -13.89
N GLU A 298 0.01 -11.28 -13.16
CA GLU A 298 -0.65 -12.53 -12.81
C GLU A 298 -1.01 -13.34 -14.07
N TYR A 299 -1.62 -12.70 -15.07
CA TYR A 299 -1.90 -13.34 -16.34
C TYR A 299 -0.64 -13.90 -17.02
N ILE A 300 0.46 -13.13 -17.04
CA ILE A 300 1.73 -13.56 -17.64
C ILE A 300 2.28 -14.78 -16.91
N LEU A 301 2.31 -14.74 -15.58
CA LEU A 301 2.79 -15.84 -14.75
C LEU A 301 1.94 -17.10 -14.90
N GLN A 302 0.62 -16.99 -14.94
CA GLN A 302 -0.29 -18.10 -15.17
C GLN A 302 -0.09 -18.70 -16.58
N ALA A 303 0.09 -17.85 -17.61
CA ALA A 303 0.32 -18.30 -18.98
C ALA A 303 1.66 -19.00 -19.15
N ILE A 304 2.70 -18.61 -18.42
CA ILE A 304 4.00 -19.31 -18.40
C ILE A 304 3.85 -20.61 -17.62
N ALA A 305 3.19 -20.57 -16.46
CA ALA A 305 2.94 -21.72 -15.61
C ALA A 305 2.19 -22.84 -16.33
N SER A 306 1.20 -22.49 -17.13
CA SER A 306 0.42 -23.47 -17.91
C SER A 306 1.24 -24.26 -18.94
N LYS A 307 2.38 -23.73 -19.37
CA LYS A 307 3.31 -24.39 -20.30
C LYS A 307 4.30 -25.30 -19.58
N LYS A 308 4.51 -25.12 -18.27
CA LYS A 308 5.46 -25.87 -17.46
C LYS A 308 4.71 -26.87 -16.57
N GLY A 309 4.96 -28.15 -16.78
CA GLY A 309 4.30 -29.24 -16.00
C GLY A 309 4.66 -29.28 -14.52
N ASN A 310 5.58 -28.43 -14.05
CA ASN A 310 6.10 -28.43 -12.68
C ASN A 310 5.51 -27.34 -11.78
N VAL A 311 4.56 -26.55 -12.27
CA VAL A 311 3.91 -25.53 -11.44
C VAL A 311 2.72 -26.17 -10.71
N GLN A 312 2.81 -26.19 -9.40
CA GLN A 312 1.73 -26.71 -8.55
C GLN A 312 0.75 -25.57 -8.22
N PHE A 313 -0.52 -25.81 -8.53
CA PHE A 313 -1.61 -25.04 -7.94
C PHE A 313 -1.91 -25.61 -6.57
N ASP A 314 -1.86 -24.79 -5.54
CA ASP A 314 -2.18 -25.24 -4.19
C ASP A 314 -3.67 -25.56 -4.08
N LYS A 315 -3.98 -26.85 -3.85
CA LYS A 315 -5.35 -27.35 -3.72
C LYS A 315 -5.89 -27.28 -2.29
N GLU A 316 -5.05 -26.94 -1.33
CA GLU A 316 -5.41 -26.98 0.10
C GLU A 316 -6.05 -25.67 0.61
N ASN A 317 -6.41 -24.76 -0.28
CA ASN A 317 -7.11 -23.54 0.13
C ASN A 317 -8.57 -23.89 0.53
N PRO A 318 -9.02 -23.54 1.76
CA PRO A 318 -10.38 -23.83 2.23
C PRO A 318 -11.48 -23.19 1.38
N TYR A 319 -11.14 -22.18 0.57
CA TYR A 319 -12.07 -21.52 -0.35
C TYR A 319 -12.04 -22.07 -1.77
N ASN A 320 -11.27 -23.13 -2.03
CA ASN A 320 -11.15 -23.80 -3.34
C ASN A 320 -10.72 -22.88 -4.51
N ILE A 321 -10.08 -21.76 -4.22
CA ILE A 321 -9.53 -20.83 -5.20
C ILE A 321 -8.08 -21.27 -5.47
N PRO A 322 -7.71 -21.66 -6.70
CA PRO A 322 -6.35 -22.08 -7.01
C PRO A 322 -5.39 -20.89 -6.83
N MET A 323 -4.51 -20.95 -5.84
CA MET A 323 -3.45 -19.97 -5.67
C MET A 323 -2.19 -20.40 -6.41
N LEU A 324 -1.64 -19.52 -7.22
CA LEU A 324 -0.38 -19.78 -7.88
C LEU A 324 0.76 -19.67 -6.86
N ARG A 325 1.59 -20.72 -6.79
CA ARG A 325 2.73 -20.80 -5.88
C ARG A 325 4.00 -21.13 -6.66
N ILE A 326 5.08 -20.39 -6.37
CA ILE A 326 6.42 -20.67 -6.90
C ILE A 326 7.35 -20.92 -5.71
N GLY A 327 7.78 -22.18 -5.52
CA GLY A 327 8.58 -22.54 -4.37
C GLY A 327 7.83 -22.27 -3.05
N ARG A 328 8.37 -21.37 -2.22
CA ARG A 328 7.77 -20.91 -0.95
C ARG A 328 6.95 -19.64 -1.08
N VAL A 329 6.87 -19.07 -2.27
CA VAL A 329 6.25 -17.77 -2.52
C VAL A 329 4.79 -17.97 -2.93
N PHE A 330 3.87 -17.33 -2.19
CA PHE A 330 2.46 -17.24 -2.54
C PHE A 330 2.22 -16.00 -3.39
N ILE A 331 1.67 -16.17 -4.58
CA ILE A 331 1.37 -15.06 -5.50
C ILE A 331 -0.02 -14.54 -5.18
N ARG A 332 -0.10 -13.22 -4.96
CA ARG A 332 -1.35 -12.51 -4.70
C ARG A 332 -1.50 -11.33 -5.64
N ARG A 333 -2.69 -11.18 -6.17
CA ARG A 333 -3.04 -10.03 -6.97
C ARG A 333 -3.19 -8.80 -6.07
N CYS A 334 -2.62 -7.67 -6.52
CA CYS A 334 -2.78 -6.36 -5.92
C CYS A 334 -3.00 -5.34 -7.03
N ASP A 335 -4.21 -4.81 -7.14
CA ASP A 335 -4.59 -3.91 -8.23
C ASP A 335 -4.02 -2.49 -8.04
N ALA A 336 -3.61 -2.12 -6.82
CA ALA A 336 -2.90 -0.87 -6.56
C ALA A 336 -1.50 -0.80 -7.24
N LEU A 337 -0.94 -1.93 -7.68
CA LEU A 337 0.32 -1.95 -8.41
C LEU A 337 0.12 -1.47 -9.86
N THR A 338 0.79 -0.38 -10.23
CA THR A 338 0.66 0.22 -11.55
C THR A 338 1.30 -0.64 -12.65
N LYS A 339 0.78 -0.47 -13.88
CA LYS A 339 1.32 -1.12 -15.09
C LYS A 339 2.24 -0.20 -15.89
N THR A 340 2.43 1.02 -15.39
CA THR A 340 3.12 2.11 -16.08
C THR A 340 4.18 2.74 -15.18
N GLU A 341 4.92 1.90 -14.46
CA GLU A 341 6.08 2.38 -13.72
C GLU A 341 7.18 2.82 -14.70
N THR A 342 7.90 3.87 -14.33
CA THR A 342 9.09 4.28 -15.06
C THR A 342 10.22 3.31 -14.74
N GLY A 343 10.75 2.64 -15.76
CA GLY A 343 11.93 1.81 -15.62
C GLY A 343 13.13 2.65 -15.19
N ILE A 344 13.99 2.07 -14.39
CA ILE A 344 15.22 2.73 -13.90
C ILE A 344 16.39 1.88 -14.37
N ALA A 345 17.43 2.55 -14.90
CA ALA A 345 18.63 1.85 -15.35
C ALA A 345 19.23 1.03 -14.18
N ALA A 346 19.67 -0.18 -14.50
CA ALA A 346 20.50 -0.94 -13.57
C ALA A 346 21.79 -0.15 -13.32
N ALA A 347 22.22 -0.07 -12.06
CA ALA A 347 23.44 0.60 -11.66
C ALA A 347 24.68 -0.21 -12.07
#